data_8887bce49f41389dad28c38d28b62d84
#
_entry.id   8887bce49f41389dad28c38d28b62d84
#
_cell.length_a   1.000
_cell.length_b   1.000
_cell.length_c   1.000
_cell.angle_alpha   90.00
_cell.angle_beta   90.00
_cell.angle_gamma   90.00
#
_symmetry.space_group_name_H-M   'P 1'
#
loop_
_entity.id
_entity.type
_entity.pdbx_description
1 polymer ?
#
loop_
_entity_poly.entity_id
_entity_poly.type
_entity_poly.pdbx_seq_one_letter_code
_entity_poly.pdbx_strand_id
1 'polypeptide(L)'
;MLHEIDTMAPPPRFLFAHTRKALAYRPGITSIVLYGLEVGDGLEGPYYLEIRFLDYETLRSEGDHLMFSLEEAMEAAEADYGILPGDWREMDEAEVARIHVGQAS
;
A
#
# COMPACT_ATOMS: atom_id res chain seq x y z
N MET A 1 -10.11 9.67 31.46
CA MET A 1 -9.72 9.47 30.93
C MET A 1 -9.81 8.77 30.07
N LEU A 2 -9.80 8.39 29.45
CA LEU A 2 -9.93 7.75 28.63
C LEU A 2 -9.45 8.06 27.47
N HIS A 3 -8.91 8.75 27.30
CA HIS A 3 -8.34 9.26 26.26
C HIS A 3 -7.38 8.40 25.69
N GLU A 4 -7.02 7.48 26.25
CA GLU A 4 -6.23 6.52 25.65
C GLU A 4 -6.75 6.03 24.41
N ILE A 5 -8.01 6.10 24.24
CA ILE A 5 -8.63 5.68 23.04
C ILE A 5 -8.14 6.43 21.86
N ASP A 6 -7.87 7.70 22.08
CA ASP A 6 -7.44 8.53 20.97
C ASP A 6 -6.07 8.20 20.50
N THR A 7 -5.28 7.56 21.33
CA THR A 7 -3.96 7.17 20.87
C THR A 7 -4.02 5.93 20.00
N MET A 8 -5.19 5.33 19.88
CA MET A 8 -5.38 4.16 19.04
C MET A 8 -5.82 4.60 17.65
N ALA A 9 -5.02 5.42 17.04
CA ALA A 9 -5.36 5.89 15.71
C ALA A 9 -5.51 4.71 14.76
N PRO A 10 -6.43 4.80 13.81
CA PRO A 10 -6.57 3.72 12.84
C PRO A 10 -5.33 3.60 12.00
N PRO A 11 -5.02 2.42 11.48
CA PRO A 11 -3.87 2.27 10.61
C PRO A 11 -4.06 3.10 9.35
N PRO A 12 -2.97 3.59 8.77
CA PRO A 12 -3.09 4.36 7.53
C PRO A 12 -3.67 3.49 6.43
N ARG A 13 -4.50 4.08 5.58
CA ARG A 13 -5.17 3.35 4.53
C ARG A 13 -4.44 3.37 3.20
N PHE A 14 -3.64 4.41 2.95
CA PHE A 14 -3.03 4.58 1.64
C PHE A 14 -1.58 4.98 1.83
N LEU A 15 -0.67 4.10 1.43
CA LEU A 15 0.76 4.30 1.65
C LEU A 15 1.53 4.13 0.35
N PHE A 16 2.63 4.87 0.23
CA PHE A 16 3.50 4.82 -0.94
C PHE A 16 4.94 4.68 -0.50
N ALA A 17 5.72 3.89 -1.23
CA ALA A 17 7.15 3.82 -1.01
C ALA A 17 7.86 3.44 -2.31
N HIS A 18 9.08 3.93 -2.47
CA HIS A 18 9.95 3.50 -3.55
C HIS A 18 10.63 2.20 -3.16
N THR A 19 10.86 1.33 -4.14
CA THR A 19 11.59 0.09 -3.88
C THR A 19 13.06 0.41 -3.67
N ARG A 20 13.72 -0.38 -2.84
CA ARG A 20 15.15 -0.24 -2.60
C ARG A 20 15.96 -1.29 -3.34
N LYS A 21 15.32 -2.37 -3.75
CA LYS A 21 15.99 -3.42 -4.51
C LYS A 21 15.00 -3.99 -5.49
N ALA A 22 15.48 -4.62 -6.54
CA ALA A 22 14.63 -5.25 -7.54
C ALA A 22 14.28 -6.67 -7.10
N LEU A 23 13.05 -7.06 -7.37
CA LEU A 23 12.66 -8.45 -7.22
C LEU A 23 13.16 -9.19 -8.46
N ALA A 24 13.73 -10.38 -8.27
CA ALA A 24 14.46 -11.06 -9.33
C ALA A 24 13.62 -11.25 -10.59
N TYR A 25 12.35 -11.64 -10.45
CA TYR A 25 11.51 -11.88 -11.61
C TYR A 25 10.56 -10.71 -11.90
N ARG A 26 10.78 -9.56 -11.27
CA ARG A 26 10.03 -8.34 -11.56
C ARG A 26 10.93 -7.13 -11.40
N PRO A 27 12.02 -7.09 -12.20
CA PRO A 27 13.05 -6.07 -11.95
C PRO A 27 12.62 -4.64 -12.30
N GLY A 28 11.51 -4.48 -13.01
CA GLY A 28 11.08 -3.16 -13.41
C GLY A 28 10.22 -2.42 -12.38
N ILE A 29 9.89 -3.06 -11.27
CA ILE A 29 9.05 -2.42 -10.26
C ILE A 29 9.85 -1.35 -9.54
N THR A 30 9.35 -0.10 -9.55
CA THR A 30 10.04 1.02 -8.94
C THR A 30 9.37 1.54 -7.68
N SER A 31 8.09 1.26 -7.50
CA SER A 31 7.38 1.74 -6.32
C SER A 31 6.17 0.87 -6.04
N ILE A 32 5.72 0.94 -4.79
CA ILE A 32 4.60 0.13 -4.30
C ILE A 32 3.61 1.05 -3.63
N VAL A 33 2.33 0.83 -3.91
CA VAL A 33 1.24 1.49 -3.20
C VAL A 33 0.51 0.42 -2.39
N LEU A 34 0.24 0.70 -1.13
CA LEU A 34 -0.65 -0.11 -0.33
C LEU A 34 -1.98 0.62 -0.25
N TYR A 35 -2.98 0.06 -0.89
CA TYR A 35 -4.28 0.70 -1.06
C TYR A 35 -5.27 -0.01 -0.16
N GLY A 36 -5.72 0.69 0.89
CA GLY A 36 -6.63 0.10 1.88
C GLY A 36 -8.01 -0.08 1.31
N LEU A 37 -8.52 -1.28 1.41
CA LEU A 37 -9.83 -1.62 0.90
C LEU A 37 -10.86 -1.57 2.02
N GLU A 38 -12.09 -1.18 1.68
CA GLU A 38 -13.18 -1.26 2.62
C GLU A 38 -13.68 -2.69 2.66
N VAL A 39 -14.08 -3.12 3.84
CA VAL A 39 -14.58 -4.48 4.00
C VAL A 39 -16.05 -4.40 4.37
N GLY A 40 -16.79 -5.43 3.98
CA GLY A 40 -18.19 -5.50 4.32
C GLY A 40 -18.42 -5.97 5.75
N ASP A 41 -19.67 -5.92 6.15
CA ASP A 41 -20.05 -6.35 7.48
C ASP A 41 -19.65 -7.80 7.71
N GLY A 42 -19.11 -8.05 8.88
CA GLY A 42 -18.74 -9.40 9.25
C GLY A 42 -17.38 -9.85 8.75
N LEU A 43 -16.71 -9.03 7.97
CA LEU A 43 -15.39 -9.37 7.47
C LEU A 43 -14.34 -8.71 8.34
N GLU A 44 -13.20 -9.35 8.44
CA GLU A 44 -12.08 -8.77 9.16
C GLU A 44 -11.27 -7.92 8.19
N GLY A 45 -10.83 -6.81 8.66
CA GLY A 45 -10.01 -5.91 7.88
C GLY A 45 -9.11 -5.13 8.78
N PRO A 46 -8.43 -4.17 8.25
CA PRO A 46 -8.46 -3.76 6.84
C PRO A 46 -7.60 -4.67 5.96
N TYR A 47 -8.06 -4.86 4.75
CA TYR A 47 -7.27 -5.53 3.72
C TYR A 47 -6.59 -4.48 2.87
N TYR A 48 -5.48 -4.85 2.25
CA TYR A 48 -4.70 -3.91 1.44
C TYR A 48 -4.41 -4.52 0.08
N LEU A 49 -4.51 -3.71 -0.94
CA LEU A 49 -4.10 -4.10 -2.28
C LEU A 49 -2.70 -3.59 -2.48
N GLU A 50 -1.75 -4.49 -2.72
CA GLU A 50 -0.39 -4.10 -3.04
C GLU A 50 -0.33 -3.87 -4.54
N ILE A 51 -0.16 -2.61 -4.94
CA ILE A 51 -0.12 -2.26 -6.36
C ILE A 51 1.33 -2.01 -6.73
N ARG A 52 1.82 -2.73 -7.72
CA ARG A 52 3.21 -2.66 -8.14
C ARG A 52 3.31 -1.75 -9.36
N PHE A 53 4.10 -0.70 -9.25
CA PHE A 53 4.23 0.28 -10.31
C PHE A 53 5.57 0.19 -11.02
N LEU A 54 5.50 0.16 -12.34
CA LEU A 54 6.68 0.36 -13.17
C LEU A 54 7.01 1.85 -13.23
N ASP A 55 5.98 2.68 -13.25
CA ASP A 55 6.15 4.12 -13.29
C ASP A 55 4.95 4.74 -12.58
N TYR A 56 5.19 5.25 -11.37
CA TYR A 56 4.12 5.83 -10.58
C TYR A 56 3.61 7.13 -11.19
N GLU A 57 4.49 7.90 -11.82
CA GLU A 57 4.08 9.20 -12.39
C GLU A 57 3.03 9.03 -13.46
N THR A 58 3.15 8.01 -14.28
CA THR A 58 2.17 7.74 -15.31
C THR A 58 1.16 6.69 -14.89
N LEU A 59 1.27 6.19 -13.66
CA LEU A 59 0.41 5.15 -13.10
C LEU A 59 0.48 3.85 -13.90
N ARG A 60 1.64 3.55 -14.46
CA ARG A 60 1.82 2.31 -15.20
C ARG A 60 2.17 1.21 -14.19
N SER A 61 1.24 0.30 -14.00
CA SER A 61 1.42 -0.75 -13.01
C SER A 61 1.60 -2.10 -13.67
N GLU A 62 2.15 -3.04 -12.90
CA GLU A 62 2.39 -4.39 -13.38
C GLU A 62 1.50 -5.38 -12.65
N GLY A 63 0.48 -4.94 -11.96
CA GLY A 63 -0.43 -5.83 -11.29
C GLY A 63 -0.54 -5.50 -9.82
N ASP A 64 -1.38 -6.28 -9.16
CA ASP A 64 -1.62 -6.06 -7.75
C ASP A 64 -1.78 -7.39 -7.04
N HIS A 65 -1.79 -7.33 -5.71
CA HIS A 65 -1.92 -8.54 -4.90
C HIS A 65 -2.62 -8.17 -3.60
N LEU A 66 -3.58 -9.00 -3.21
CA LEU A 66 -4.35 -8.77 -2.00
C LEU A 66 -3.55 -9.20 -0.77
N MET A 67 -3.45 -8.30 0.18
CA MET A 67 -2.82 -8.57 1.47
C MET A 67 -3.87 -8.47 2.56
N PHE A 68 -3.81 -9.37 3.52
CA PHE A 68 -4.86 -9.48 4.52
C PHE A 68 -4.63 -8.60 5.74
N SER A 69 -3.48 -7.95 5.83
CA SER A 69 -3.22 -7.00 6.90
C SER A 69 -2.11 -6.06 6.47
N LEU A 70 -2.00 -4.93 7.16
CA LEU A 70 -0.92 -4.00 6.90
C LEU A 70 0.43 -4.62 7.25
N GLU A 71 0.46 -5.37 8.34
CA GLU A 71 1.69 -6.02 8.76
C GLU A 71 2.19 -7.00 7.70
N GLU A 72 1.30 -7.80 7.16
CA GLU A 72 1.65 -8.73 6.10
C GLU A 72 2.19 -7.99 4.88
N ALA A 73 1.52 -6.90 4.51
CA ALA A 73 1.92 -6.14 3.34
C ALA A 73 3.29 -5.52 3.53
N MET A 74 3.57 -4.98 4.71
CA MET A 74 4.86 -4.36 4.97
C MET A 74 5.97 -5.39 5.03
N GLU A 75 5.70 -6.56 5.61
CA GLU A 75 6.69 -7.61 5.67
C GLU A 75 7.04 -8.12 4.28
N ALA A 76 6.03 -8.31 3.44
CA ALA A 76 6.27 -8.76 2.08
C ALA A 76 7.07 -7.73 1.29
N ALA A 77 6.76 -6.46 1.46
CA ALA A 77 7.47 -5.40 0.76
C ALA A 77 8.92 -5.31 1.19
N GLU A 78 9.18 -5.54 2.46
CA GLU A 78 10.56 -5.55 2.94
C GLU A 78 11.32 -6.74 2.36
N ALA A 79 10.72 -7.90 2.37
CA ALA A 79 11.39 -9.10 1.86
C ALA A 79 11.65 -9.01 0.37
N ASP A 80 10.67 -8.49 -0.38
CA ASP A 80 10.76 -8.50 -1.85
C ASP A 80 11.47 -7.29 -2.41
N TYR A 81 11.28 -6.13 -1.79
CA TYR A 81 11.74 -4.86 -2.40
C TYR A 81 12.63 -4.05 -1.47
N GLY A 82 12.91 -4.56 -0.29
CA GLY A 82 13.79 -3.87 0.65
C GLY A 82 13.17 -2.63 1.28
N ILE A 83 11.85 -2.48 1.21
CA ILE A 83 11.18 -1.32 1.77
C ILE A 83 11.05 -1.47 3.27
N LEU A 84 11.69 -0.57 4.01
CA LEU A 84 11.66 -0.62 5.47
C LEU A 84 10.40 0.06 5.99
N PRO A 85 9.98 -0.25 7.22
CA PRO A 85 8.76 0.36 7.76
C PRO A 85 8.77 1.89 7.73
N GLY A 86 9.93 2.51 7.91
CA GLY A 86 10.02 3.97 7.89
C GLY A 86 10.06 4.58 6.52
N ASP A 87 10.07 3.77 5.46
CA ASP A 87 10.11 4.29 4.10
C ASP A 87 8.73 4.66 3.58
N TRP A 88 7.69 4.19 4.24
CA TRP A 88 6.32 4.43 3.77
C TRP A 88 5.88 5.84 4.13
N ARG A 89 5.23 6.50 3.18
CA ARG A 89 4.58 7.78 3.48
C ARG A 89 3.11 7.68 3.16
N GLU A 90 2.29 8.42 3.91
CA GLU A 90 0.87 8.44 3.62
C GLU A 90 0.64 9.24 2.34
N MET A 91 -0.30 8.77 1.54
CA MET A 91 -0.66 9.45 0.30
C MET A 91 -1.71 10.52 0.60
N ASP A 92 -1.63 11.63 -0.14
CA ASP A 92 -2.62 12.67 0.03
C ASP A 92 -3.88 12.36 -0.81
N GLU A 93 -4.90 13.17 -0.64
CA GLU A 93 -6.18 12.91 -1.30
C GLU A 93 -6.07 12.92 -2.81
N ALA A 94 -5.25 13.80 -3.36
CA ALA A 94 -5.09 13.87 -4.80
C ALA A 94 -4.44 12.61 -5.34
N GLU A 95 -3.44 12.10 -4.63
CA GLU A 95 -2.79 10.87 -5.04
C GLU A 95 -3.75 9.68 -4.97
N VAL A 96 -4.53 9.61 -3.91
CA VAL A 96 -5.49 8.53 -3.77
C VAL A 96 -6.53 8.60 -4.89
N ALA A 97 -6.98 9.81 -5.22
CA ALA A 97 -7.96 9.97 -6.29
C ALA A 97 -7.41 9.50 -7.63
N ARG A 98 -6.13 9.79 -7.91
CA ARG A 98 -5.51 9.32 -9.14
C ARG A 98 -5.50 7.80 -9.23
N ILE A 99 -5.15 7.14 -8.13
CA ILE A 99 -5.12 5.68 -8.09
C ILE A 99 -6.55 5.14 -8.27
N HIS A 100 -7.51 5.75 -7.61
CA HIS A 100 -8.89 5.28 -7.68
C HIS A 100 -9.42 5.33 -9.12
N VAL A 101 -9.16 6.43 -9.82
CA VAL A 101 -9.60 6.57 -11.21
C VAL A 101 -8.88 5.55 -12.08
N GLY A 102 -7.58 5.37 -11.86
CA GLY A 102 -6.82 4.40 -12.63
C GLY A 102 -7.30 2.98 -12.41
N GLN A 103 -7.70 2.64 -11.19
CA GLN A 103 -8.19 1.31 -10.92
C GLN A 103 -9.59 1.10 -11.48
N ALA A 104 -10.36 2.17 -11.60
CA ALA A 104 -11.72 2.07 -12.13
C ALA A 104 -11.75 1.89 -13.63
N SER A 105 -10.70 2.25 -14.31
CA SER A 105 -10.64 2.06 -15.76
C SER A 105 -9.96 0.75 -16.09
#